data_3145e467ea1ba445e5d4a88eb8a65038
#
_entry.id   3145e467ea1ba445e5d4a88eb8a65038
#
_cell.length_a   1.000
_cell.length_b   1.000
_cell.length_c   1.000
_cell.angle_alpha   90.00
_cell.angle_beta   90.00
_cell.angle_gamma   90.00
#
_symmetry.space_group_name_H-M   'P 1'
#
loop_
_entity.id
_entity.type
_entity.pdbx_description
1 polymer ?
#
loop_
_entity_poly.entity_id
_entity_poly.type
_entity_poly.pdbx_seq_one_letter_code
_entity_poly.pdbx_strand_id
1 'polypeptide(L)'
;MKVVIEADGGSRGNPGPAGYGAVVWTADHSTVLAESKQAIGRATNNVAEYRGLIAGLDDAVKLGATEAAVLMDSKLVVEQMSGRWKVKHPDLLKLYVQAQALASQFRRINYEWVPRARNTYADRLANDAMDAAAQSAAADAGP
;
A
#
# COMPACT_ATOMS: atom_id res chain seq x y z
N MET A 1 6.46 19.26 6.44
CA MET A 1 5.22 19.12 5.65
C MET A 1 4.50 17.87 6.11
N LYS A 2 3.21 18.00 6.34
CA LYS A 2 2.34 16.87 6.69
C LYS A 2 1.57 16.40 5.45
N VAL A 3 1.44 15.08 5.29
CA VAL A 3 0.71 14.47 4.18
C VAL A 3 -0.28 13.43 4.68
N VAL A 4 -1.23 13.07 3.83
CA VAL A 4 -2.11 11.92 4.03
C VAL A 4 -1.74 10.89 2.97
N ILE A 5 -1.51 9.65 3.40
CA ILE A 5 -1.19 8.54 2.51
C ILE A 5 -2.36 7.57 2.51
N GLU A 6 -2.88 7.24 1.35
CA GLU A 6 -3.83 6.16 1.18
C GLU A 6 -3.17 5.06 0.37
N ALA A 7 -3.32 3.83 0.78
CA ALA A 7 -2.72 2.68 0.10
C ALA A 7 -3.68 1.51 0.09
N ASP A 8 -3.57 0.69 -0.94
CA ASP A 8 -4.37 -0.51 -1.12
C ASP A 8 -3.57 -1.54 -1.94
N GLY A 9 -3.95 -2.78 -1.82
CA GLY A 9 -3.36 -3.86 -2.60
C GLY A 9 -4.24 -5.08 -2.56
N GLY A 10 -4.08 -5.95 -3.54
CA GLY A 10 -4.84 -7.18 -3.58
C GLY A 10 -4.36 -8.14 -4.64
N SER A 11 -4.96 -9.32 -4.64
CA SER A 11 -4.70 -10.35 -5.64
C SER A 11 -5.99 -10.96 -6.13
N ARG A 12 -5.99 -11.37 -7.38
CA ARG A 12 -7.11 -12.08 -8.01
C ARG A 12 -6.90 -13.57 -7.78
N GLY A 13 -7.62 -14.14 -6.76
CA GLY A 13 -7.34 -15.49 -6.26
C GLY A 13 -6.12 -15.47 -5.33
N ASN A 14 -6.25 -15.57 -4.09
CA ASN A 14 -5.24 -15.32 -3.04
C ASN A 14 -4.42 -16.60 -2.69
N PRO A 15 -3.19 -16.84 -3.26
CA PRO A 15 -2.45 -15.94 -4.15
C PRO A 15 -2.96 -15.94 -5.59
N GLY A 16 -2.55 -14.93 -6.33
CA GLY A 16 -2.90 -14.77 -7.74
C GLY A 16 -2.28 -13.51 -8.32
N PRO A 17 -2.68 -13.12 -9.54
CA PRO A 17 -2.24 -11.86 -10.12
C PRO A 17 -2.53 -10.70 -9.17
N ALA A 18 -1.50 -9.98 -8.77
CA ALA A 18 -1.57 -9.00 -7.68
C ALA A 18 -1.08 -7.63 -8.12
N GLY A 19 -1.52 -6.60 -7.40
CA GLY A 19 -1.12 -5.23 -7.65
C GLY A 19 -1.44 -4.34 -6.47
N TYR A 20 -0.87 -3.15 -6.48
CA TYR A 20 -1.11 -2.15 -5.44
C TYR A 20 -1.32 -0.77 -6.03
N GLY A 21 -1.88 0.10 -5.20
CA GLY A 21 -2.01 1.52 -5.45
C GLY A 21 -1.73 2.30 -4.19
N ALA A 22 -1.16 3.49 -4.36
CA ALA A 22 -0.91 4.41 -3.26
C ALA A 22 -1.05 5.84 -3.77
N VAL A 23 -1.55 6.72 -2.93
CA VAL A 23 -1.70 8.13 -3.24
C VAL A 23 -1.27 8.95 -2.03
N VAL A 24 -0.51 10.02 -2.30
CA VAL A 24 -0.08 10.97 -1.28
C VAL A 24 -0.82 12.27 -1.52
N TRP A 25 -1.55 12.71 -0.50
CA TRP A 25 -2.37 13.92 -0.52
C TRP A 25 -1.76 15.00 0.36
N THR A 26 -2.12 16.25 0.08
CA THR A 26 -1.91 17.34 1.04
C THR A 26 -2.61 17.03 2.37
N ALA A 27 -2.18 17.70 3.44
CA ALA A 27 -2.72 17.47 4.79
C ALA A 27 -4.25 17.65 4.87
N ASP A 28 -4.81 18.58 4.08
CA ASP A 28 -6.24 18.81 4.02
C ASP A 28 -6.99 17.86 3.08
N HIS A 29 -6.26 16.88 2.50
CA HIS A 29 -6.83 15.85 1.62
C HIS A 29 -7.44 16.42 0.33
N SER A 30 -6.99 17.59 -0.11
CA SER A 30 -7.58 18.27 -1.26
C SER A 30 -6.80 18.10 -2.56
N THR A 31 -5.49 17.90 -2.48
CA THR A 31 -4.63 17.86 -3.66
C THR A 31 -3.74 16.63 -3.64
N VAL A 32 -3.71 15.89 -4.75
CA VAL A 32 -2.81 14.76 -4.95
C VAL A 32 -1.41 15.28 -5.24
N LEU A 33 -0.44 14.85 -4.43
CA LEU A 33 0.98 15.22 -4.59
C LEU A 33 1.76 14.14 -5.34
N ALA A 34 1.38 12.88 -5.17
CA ALA A 34 2.02 11.75 -5.85
C ALA A 34 1.07 10.57 -5.87
N GLU A 35 1.21 9.72 -6.86
CA GLU A 35 0.51 8.44 -6.90
C GLU A 35 1.40 7.37 -7.50
N SER A 36 1.21 6.13 -7.07
CA SER A 36 1.92 4.96 -7.55
C SER A 36 0.95 3.82 -7.74
N LYS A 37 1.14 3.03 -8.80
CA LYS A 37 0.47 1.75 -8.96
C LYS A 37 1.40 0.81 -9.68
N GLN A 38 1.35 -0.47 -9.33
CA GLN A 38 2.21 -1.46 -9.97
C GLN A 38 1.61 -2.85 -9.88
N ALA A 39 1.64 -3.56 -11.00
CA ALA A 39 1.43 -5.01 -11.04
C ALA A 39 2.68 -5.69 -10.48
N ILE A 40 2.49 -6.66 -9.58
CA ILE A 40 3.60 -7.32 -8.88
C ILE A 40 3.66 -8.84 -9.15
N GLY A 41 3.03 -9.28 -10.23
CA GLY A 41 2.99 -10.69 -10.56
C GLY A 41 2.07 -11.47 -9.62
N ARG A 42 2.47 -12.70 -9.26
CA ARG A 42 1.69 -13.55 -8.35
C ARG A 42 2.09 -13.29 -6.90
N ALA A 43 1.12 -12.91 -6.09
CA ALA A 43 1.33 -12.64 -4.67
C ALA A 43 0.01 -12.78 -3.91
N THR A 44 0.10 -12.74 -2.57
CA THR A 44 -1.08 -12.72 -1.71
C THR A 44 -1.62 -11.31 -1.53
N ASN A 45 -2.86 -11.19 -1.06
CA ASN A 45 -3.44 -9.90 -0.69
C ASN A 45 -2.55 -9.13 0.28
N ASN A 46 -2.10 -9.80 1.35
CA ASN A 46 -1.31 -9.13 2.40
C ASN A 46 0.03 -8.61 1.89
N VAL A 47 0.69 -9.35 1.01
CA VAL A 47 1.94 -8.90 0.36
C VAL A 47 1.65 -7.64 -0.47
N ALA A 48 0.60 -7.67 -1.28
CA ALA A 48 0.22 -6.52 -2.12
C ALA A 48 -0.10 -5.28 -1.27
N GLU A 49 -0.81 -5.46 -0.15
CA GLU A 49 -1.15 -4.37 0.75
C GLU A 49 0.09 -3.72 1.38
N TYR A 50 1.05 -4.53 1.83
CA TYR A 50 2.33 -4.01 2.34
C TYR A 50 3.12 -3.28 1.25
N ARG A 51 3.13 -3.83 0.03
CA ARG A 51 3.83 -3.20 -1.10
C ARG A 51 3.22 -1.84 -1.43
N GLY A 52 1.90 -1.71 -1.36
CA GLY A 52 1.20 -0.42 -1.51
C GLY A 52 1.60 0.58 -0.44
N LEU A 53 1.62 0.15 0.82
CA LEU A 53 2.08 1.00 1.92
C LEU A 53 3.51 1.49 1.70
N ILE A 54 4.41 0.58 1.35
CA ILE A 54 5.82 0.90 1.11
C ILE A 54 5.95 1.94 -0.01
N ALA A 55 5.22 1.78 -1.10
CA ALA A 55 5.23 2.73 -2.21
C ALA A 55 4.76 4.13 -1.76
N GLY A 56 3.68 4.19 -0.98
CA GLY A 56 3.17 5.46 -0.46
C GLY A 56 4.14 6.15 0.50
N LEU A 57 4.75 5.37 1.39
CA LEU A 57 5.77 5.89 2.32
C LEU A 57 7.00 6.42 1.55
N ASP A 58 7.46 5.67 0.56
CA ASP A 58 8.61 6.06 -0.24
C ASP A 58 8.33 7.35 -1.02
N ASP A 59 7.16 7.46 -1.64
CA ASP A 59 6.74 8.66 -2.35
C ASP A 59 6.72 9.87 -1.41
N ALA A 60 6.18 9.71 -0.20
CA ALA A 60 6.10 10.78 0.79
C ALA A 60 7.48 11.21 1.28
N VAL A 61 8.39 10.26 1.51
CA VAL A 61 9.78 10.57 1.87
C VAL A 61 10.45 11.38 0.77
N LYS A 62 10.29 10.99 -0.50
CA LYS A 62 10.86 11.70 -1.64
C LYS A 62 10.31 13.12 -1.80
N LEU A 63 9.08 13.35 -1.37
CA LEU A 63 8.46 14.68 -1.35
C LEU A 63 8.98 15.57 -0.21
N GLY A 64 9.74 15.01 0.72
CA GLY A 64 10.22 15.73 1.88
C GLY A 64 9.21 15.84 3.02
N ALA A 65 8.19 14.97 3.03
CA ALA A 65 7.22 14.96 4.12
C ALA A 65 7.88 14.54 5.43
N THR A 66 7.49 15.21 6.53
CA THR A 66 8.01 14.93 7.87
C THR A 66 6.96 14.36 8.80
N GLU A 67 5.70 14.49 8.44
CA GLU A 67 4.56 13.93 9.18
C GLU A 67 3.61 13.26 8.19
N ALA A 68 3.03 12.15 8.59
CA ALA A 68 2.09 11.41 7.75
C ALA A 68 0.97 10.78 8.56
N ALA A 69 -0.24 10.85 8.01
CA ALA A 69 -1.37 10.04 8.43
C ALA A 69 -1.61 9.00 7.34
N VAL A 70 -1.52 7.73 7.68
CA VAL A 70 -1.71 6.62 6.75
C VAL A 70 -3.10 6.04 6.94
N LEU A 71 -3.88 6.00 5.87
CA LEU A 71 -5.23 5.44 5.86
C LEU A 71 -5.24 4.19 4.99
N MET A 72 -5.67 3.07 5.54
CA MET A 72 -5.79 1.80 4.82
C MET A 72 -7.03 1.06 5.26
N ASP A 73 -7.59 0.25 4.37
CA ASP A 73 -8.69 -0.64 4.70
C ASP A 73 -8.22 -2.07 5.05
N SER A 74 -6.90 -2.28 5.14
CA SER A 74 -6.32 -3.52 5.63
C SER A 74 -6.15 -3.45 7.15
N LYS A 75 -7.02 -4.14 7.86
CA LYS A 75 -6.95 -4.23 9.32
C LYS A 75 -5.62 -4.83 9.77
N LEU A 76 -5.16 -5.89 9.09
CA LEU A 76 -3.90 -6.54 9.41
C LEU A 76 -2.72 -5.57 9.37
N VAL A 77 -2.56 -4.85 8.25
CA VAL A 77 -1.43 -3.95 8.06
C VAL A 77 -1.47 -2.81 9.08
N VAL A 78 -2.64 -2.20 9.28
CA VAL A 78 -2.81 -1.11 10.24
C VAL A 78 -2.45 -1.58 11.66
N GLU A 79 -2.93 -2.74 12.09
CA GLU A 79 -2.66 -3.26 13.41
C GLU A 79 -1.19 -3.66 13.59
N GLN A 80 -0.58 -4.27 12.57
CA GLN A 80 0.83 -4.64 12.63
C GLN A 80 1.73 -3.39 12.66
N MET A 81 1.49 -2.42 11.79
CA MET A 81 2.30 -1.19 11.75
C MET A 81 2.13 -0.34 13.01
N SER A 82 0.98 -0.42 13.65
CA SER A 82 0.72 0.27 14.93
C SER A 82 1.30 -0.46 16.14
N GLY A 83 1.87 -1.65 15.94
CA GLY A 83 2.48 -2.44 17.01
C GLY A 83 1.50 -3.23 17.86
N ARG A 84 0.23 -3.30 17.48
CA ARG A 84 -0.80 -4.03 18.23
C ARG A 84 -0.85 -5.51 17.89
N TRP A 85 -0.46 -5.89 16.66
CA TRP A 85 -0.40 -7.28 16.21
C TRP A 85 1.01 -7.63 15.79
N LYS A 86 1.44 -8.86 16.14
CA LYS A 86 2.76 -9.37 15.72
C LYS A 86 2.74 -9.77 14.24
N VAL A 87 3.89 -9.63 13.60
CA VAL A 87 4.12 -10.11 12.24
C VAL A 87 4.80 -11.47 12.34
N LYS A 88 4.07 -12.54 12.04
CA LYS A 88 4.57 -13.92 12.18
C LYS A 88 5.00 -14.54 10.86
N HIS A 89 4.35 -14.16 9.76
CA HIS A 89 4.61 -14.76 8.45
C HIS A 89 5.94 -14.22 7.89
N PRO A 90 6.89 -15.10 7.50
CA PRO A 90 8.21 -14.66 7.03
C PRO A 90 8.17 -13.69 5.86
N ASP A 91 7.27 -13.89 4.90
CA ASP A 91 7.15 -13.02 3.73
C ASP A 91 6.69 -11.62 4.11
N LEU A 92 5.80 -11.52 5.10
CA LEU A 92 5.32 -10.24 5.60
C LEU A 92 6.36 -9.56 6.50
N LEU A 93 7.15 -10.35 7.23
CA LEU A 93 8.16 -9.78 8.12
C LEU A 93 9.17 -8.93 7.36
N LYS A 94 9.62 -9.38 6.20
CA LYS A 94 10.55 -8.62 5.35
C LYS A 94 9.94 -7.28 4.93
N LEU A 95 8.68 -7.29 4.51
CA LEU A 95 7.98 -6.09 4.09
C LEU A 95 7.69 -5.16 5.25
N TYR A 96 7.33 -5.73 6.41
CA TYR A 96 7.14 -4.98 7.65
C TYR A 96 8.41 -4.22 8.05
N VAL A 97 9.56 -4.89 8.02
CA VAL A 97 10.85 -4.27 8.35
C VAL A 97 11.14 -3.13 7.37
N GLN A 98 10.91 -3.35 6.07
CA GLN A 98 11.10 -2.32 5.06
C GLN A 98 10.17 -1.12 5.28
N ALA A 99 8.91 -1.38 5.58
CA ALA A 99 7.94 -0.32 5.86
C ALA A 99 8.32 0.48 7.12
N GLN A 100 8.77 -0.21 8.19
CA GLN A 100 9.19 0.45 9.42
C GLN A 100 10.45 1.30 9.20
N ALA A 101 11.39 0.85 8.35
CA ALA A 101 12.57 1.63 8.02
C ALA A 101 12.19 2.96 7.34
N LEU A 102 11.23 2.93 6.41
CA LEU A 102 10.71 4.16 5.79
C LEU A 102 9.94 5.01 6.80
N ALA A 103 9.10 4.39 7.61
CA ALA A 103 8.30 5.09 8.63
C ALA A 103 9.19 5.83 9.64
N SER A 104 10.36 5.26 9.96
CA SER A 104 11.30 5.88 10.91
C SER A 104 11.89 7.20 10.42
N GLN A 105 11.75 7.52 9.15
CA GLN A 105 12.22 8.79 8.60
C GLN A 105 11.23 9.93 8.84
N PHE A 106 10.00 9.61 9.29
CA PHE A 106 9.02 10.63 9.64
C PHE A 106 9.19 11.05 11.09
N ARG A 107 9.06 12.33 11.35
CA ARG A 107 9.04 12.88 12.70
C ARG A 107 7.81 12.40 13.47
N ARG A 108 6.68 12.25 12.76
CA ARG A 108 5.43 11.76 13.31
C ARG A 108 4.67 11.01 12.24
N ILE A 109 4.22 9.81 12.57
CA ILE A 109 3.41 8.98 11.67
C ILE A 109 2.37 8.21 12.49
N ASN A 110 1.16 8.13 11.96
CA ASN A 110 0.11 7.31 12.55
C ASN A 110 -0.64 6.56 11.46
N TYR A 111 -1.26 5.46 11.84
CA TYR A 111 -1.99 4.55 10.96
C TYR A 111 -3.43 4.48 11.43
N GLU A 112 -4.37 4.60 10.50
CA GLU A 112 -5.79 4.54 10.78
C GLU A 112 -6.46 3.59 9.81
N TRP A 113 -7.25 2.66 10.35
CA TRP A 113 -8.10 1.81 9.53
C TRP A 113 -9.32 2.61 9.07
N VAL A 114 -9.62 2.53 7.77
CA VAL A 114 -10.82 3.12 7.18
C VAL A 114 -11.58 2.04 6.42
N PRO A 115 -12.91 2.13 6.32
CA PRO A 115 -13.66 1.19 5.49
C PRO A 115 -13.29 1.38 4.01
N ARG A 116 -13.42 0.31 3.23
CA ARG A 116 -13.07 0.31 1.81
C ARG A 116 -13.74 1.45 1.04
N ALA A 117 -14.99 1.77 1.37
CA ALA A 117 -15.73 2.85 0.73
C ALA A 117 -15.08 4.23 0.90
N ARG A 118 -14.18 4.37 1.87
CA ARG A 118 -13.42 5.61 2.13
C ARG A 118 -11.98 5.55 1.66
N ASN A 119 -11.61 4.50 0.90
CA ASN A 119 -10.27 4.30 0.32
C ASN A 119 -10.35 4.08 -1.20
N THR A 120 -11.30 4.74 -1.86
CA THR A 120 -11.68 4.44 -3.24
C THR A 120 -10.62 4.81 -4.26
N TYR A 121 -9.85 5.86 -4.02
CA TYR A 121 -8.79 6.28 -4.96
C TYR A 121 -7.69 5.21 -5.04
N ALA A 122 -7.17 4.80 -3.89
CA ALA A 122 -6.14 3.76 -3.83
C ALA A 122 -6.69 2.41 -4.32
N ASP A 123 -7.94 2.08 -4.00
CA ASP A 123 -8.61 0.87 -4.47
C ASP A 123 -8.66 0.83 -6.01
N ARG A 124 -9.01 1.94 -6.65
CA ARG A 124 -9.04 2.02 -8.11
C ARG A 124 -7.66 1.79 -8.72
N LEU A 125 -6.62 2.41 -8.16
CA LEU A 125 -5.24 2.21 -8.62
C LEU A 125 -4.82 0.74 -8.45
N ALA A 126 -5.15 0.13 -7.32
CA ALA A 126 -4.84 -1.27 -7.06
C ALA A 126 -5.58 -2.21 -8.03
N ASN A 127 -6.83 -1.92 -8.33
CA ASN A 127 -7.61 -2.72 -9.32
C ASN A 127 -7.02 -2.60 -10.72
N ASP A 128 -6.61 -1.41 -11.14
CA ASP A 128 -5.92 -1.21 -12.43
C ASP A 128 -4.64 -2.06 -12.49
N ALA A 129 -3.89 -2.09 -11.39
CA ALA A 129 -2.66 -2.87 -11.31
C ALA A 129 -2.94 -4.38 -11.33
N MET A 130 -3.98 -4.84 -10.64
CA MET A 130 -4.39 -6.25 -10.66
C MET A 130 -4.86 -6.67 -12.06
N ASP A 131 -5.59 -5.81 -12.77
CA ASP A 131 -6.00 -6.07 -14.15
C ASP A 131 -4.77 -6.24 -15.04
N ALA A 132 -3.78 -5.38 -14.91
CA ALA A 132 -2.52 -5.47 -15.67
C ALA A 132 -1.77 -6.77 -15.35
N ALA A 133 -1.72 -7.16 -14.07
CA ALA A 133 -1.11 -8.42 -13.64
C ALA A 133 -1.84 -9.63 -14.22
N ALA A 134 -3.17 -9.60 -14.23
CA ALA A 134 -3.99 -10.68 -14.78
C ALA A 134 -3.80 -10.82 -16.29
N GLN A 135 -3.71 -9.69 -17.01
CA GLN A 135 -3.45 -9.69 -18.45
C GLN A 135 -2.06 -10.25 -18.78
N SER A 136 -1.04 -9.86 -18.01
CA SER A 136 0.32 -10.40 -18.18
C SER A 136 0.35 -11.90 -17.92
N ALA A 137 -0.31 -12.39 -16.87
CA ALA A 137 -0.39 -13.79 -16.55
C ALA A 137 -1.09 -14.58 -17.67
N ALA A 138 -2.17 -14.03 -18.22
CA ALA A 138 -2.89 -14.66 -19.35
C ALA A 138 -2.03 -14.71 -20.61
N ALA A 139 -1.27 -13.67 -20.90
CA ALA A 139 -0.35 -13.62 -22.04
C ALA A 139 0.77 -14.66 -21.89
N ASP A 140 1.34 -14.79 -20.68
CA ASP A 140 2.39 -15.76 -20.39
C ASP A 140 1.89 -17.19 -20.44
N ALA A 141 0.60 -17.43 -20.21
CA ALA A 141 -0.03 -18.74 -20.30
C ALA A 141 -0.51 -19.08 -21.72
N GLY A 142 -0.25 -18.24 -22.68
CA GLY A 142 -0.65 -18.40 -24.08
C GLY A 142 -0.11 -19.68 -24.72
N PRO A 143 -0.61 -20.04 -25.91
CA PRO A 143 -0.32 -21.31 -26.55
C PRO A 143 1.16 -21.55 -26.83
#